data_ff566e0b9221cf09755a1f305db5a7b6
#
_entry.id   ff566e0b9221cf09755a1f305db5a7b6
#
_cell.length_a   1.000
_cell.length_b   1.000
_cell.length_c   1.000
_cell.angle_alpha   90.00
_cell.angle_beta   90.00
_cell.angle_gamma   90.00
#
_symmetry.space_group_name_H-M   'P 1'
#
loop_
_entity.id
_entity.type
_entity.pdbx_description
1 polymer ?
#
loop_
_entity_poly.entity_id
_entity_poly.type
_entity_poly.pdbx_seq_one_letter_code
_entity_poly.pdbx_strand_id
1 'polypeptide(L)'
;VKADTAEGRMCDTFNANCVLIPWDIFKNLDNIDSAYTHSMGDFDYGFSAVRKGYEIRVSEKYVGVCVDNPVQNSWRNTEFSRKKRLSMKESPKGLPRKEWFHYLNKNYHLFTAVVYSLIPYFRIILKR
;
A
#
# COMPACT_ATOMS: atom_id res chain seq x y z
N VAL A 1 -13.79 1.21 -1.47
CA VAL A 1 -14.48 1.97 -0.43
C VAL A 1 -15.67 2.65 -1.07
N LYS A 2 -16.90 2.39 -0.60
CA LYS A 2 -18.08 3.13 -1.06
C LYS A 2 -18.14 4.46 -0.33
N ALA A 3 -18.30 5.56 -1.03
CA ALA A 3 -18.63 6.86 -0.46
C ALA A 3 -20.11 6.82 -0.06
N ASP A 4 -20.40 6.59 1.20
CA ASP A 4 -21.78 6.39 1.69
C ASP A 4 -22.37 7.61 2.40
N THR A 5 -21.65 8.73 2.48
CA THR A 5 -22.11 9.90 3.22
C THR A 5 -21.79 11.20 2.50
N ALA A 6 -22.68 12.18 2.62
CA ALA A 6 -22.53 13.52 2.03
C ALA A 6 -21.30 14.30 2.55
N GLU A 7 -20.66 13.87 3.62
CA GLU A 7 -19.52 14.54 4.23
C GLU A 7 -18.15 13.91 3.87
N GLY A 8 -18.12 12.90 3.00
CA GLY A 8 -16.91 12.16 2.68
C GLY A 8 -16.31 11.43 3.89
N ARG A 9 -16.01 10.14 3.78
CA ARG A 9 -15.43 9.36 4.88
C ARG A 9 -13.95 9.71 5.06
N MET A 10 -13.55 9.96 6.29
CA MET A 10 -12.14 10.10 6.64
C MET A 10 -11.39 8.77 6.53
N CYS A 11 -10.13 8.84 6.13
CA CYS A 11 -9.23 7.69 5.97
C CYS A 11 -7.88 7.99 6.61
N ASP A 12 -7.21 6.93 7.06
CA ASP A 12 -5.85 7.02 7.63
C ASP A 12 -4.77 7.06 6.53
N THR A 13 -5.11 6.59 5.33
CA THR A 13 -4.23 6.55 4.17
C THR A 13 -5.05 6.37 2.89
N PHE A 14 -4.37 6.33 1.73
CA PHE A 14 -5.01 6.16 0.42
C PHE A 14 -4.22 5.23 -0.50
N ASN A 15 -4.91 4.70 -1.50
CA ASN A 15 -4.31 4.12 -2.69
C ASN A 15 -4.37 5.17 -3.81
N ALA A 16 -3.24 5.46 -4.45
CA ALA A 16 -3.10 6.57 -5.39
C ALA A 16 -3.66 6.30 -6.81
N ASN A 17 -4.72 5.52 -6.95
CA ASN A 17 -5.39 5.36 -8.25
C ASN A 17 -5.97 6.69 -8.76
N CYS A 18 -6.53 7.50 -7.86
CA CYS A 18 -6.96 8.87 -8.13
C CYS A 18 -6.95 9.66 -6.82
N VAL A 19 -6.00 10.56 -6.66
CA VAL A 19 -5.84 11.40 -5.47
C VAL A 19 -5.63 12.84 -5.90
N LEU A 20 -6.39 13.75 -5.30
CA LEU A 20 -6.17 15.18 -5.43
C LEU A 20 -5.47 15.68 -4.16
N ILE A 21 -4.31 16.29 -4.32
CA ILE A 21 -3.53 16.88 -3.23
C ILE A 21 -3.39 18.38 -3.51
N PRO A 22 -3.92 19.26 -2.64
CA PRO A 22 -3.71 20.71 -2.75
C PRO A 22 -2.22 21.05 -2.77
N TRP A 23 -1.85 22.04 -3.58
CA TRP A 23 -0.45 22.40 -3.82
C TRP A 23 0.31 22.82 -2.55
N ASP A 24 -0.34 23.54 -1.66
CA ASP A 24 0.22 23.95 -0.37
C ASP A 24 0.51 22.73 0.53
N ILE A 25 -0.38 21.73 0.55
CA ILE A 25 -0.17 20.47 1.26
C ILE A 25 0.99 19.70 0.63
N PHE A 26 1.02 19.58 -0.71
CA PHE A 26 2.10 18.88 -1.41
C PHE A 26 3.47 19.46 -1.08
N LYS A 27 3.62 20.79 -1.06
CA LYS A 27 4.88 21.45 -0.69
C LYS A 27 5.35 21.14 0.73
N ASN A 28 4.42 20.89 1.64
CA ASN A 28 4.71 20.60 3.04
C ASN A 28 4.94 19.10 3.33
N LEU A 29 4.48 18.22 2.44
CA LEU A 29 4.60 16.77 2.63
C LEU A 29 5.91 16.20 2.10
N ASP A 30 6.63 16.94 1.29
CA ASP A 30 7.75 16.43 0.49
C ASP A 30 7.32 15.42 -0.58
N ASN A 31 8.27 14.74 -1.19
CA ASN A 31 8.00 13.71 -2.19
C ASN A 31 7.77 12.34 -1.53
N ILE A 32 7.28 11.38 -2.33
CA ILE A 32 7.22 9.98 -1.92
C ILE A 32 8.62 9.49 -1.54
N ASP A 33 8.71 8.75 -0.45
CA ASP A 33 9.96 8.21 0.08
C ASP A 33 10.65 7.31 -0.97
N SER A 34 11.90 7.64 -1.30
CA SER A 34 12.71 6.96 -2.31
C SER A 34 13.05 5.49 -1.97
N ALA A 35 12.75 5.05 -0.76
CA ALA A 35 12.86 3.64 -0.37
C ALA A 35 11.87 2.74 -1.11
N TYR A 36 10.80 3.30 -1.70
CA TYR A 36 9.79 2.56 -2.45
C TYR A 36 10.03 2.66 -3.96
N THR A 37 9.99 1.53 -4.66
CA THR A 37 10.09 1.49 -6.12
C THR A 37 8.73 1.48 -6.80
N HIS A 38 7.72 0.82 -6.22
CA HIS A 38 6.39 0.72 -6.82
C HIS A 38 5.27 0.55 -5.80
N SER A 39 5.44 -0.31 -4.80
CA SER A 39 4.40 -0.63 -3.82
C SER A 39 4.60 0.16 -2.52
N MET A 40 3.55 0.37 -1.75
CA MET A 40 3.52 0.99 -0.42
C MET A 40 3.80 2.49 -0.34
N GLY A 41 4.37 3.10 -1.38
CA GLY A 41 4.72 4.53 -1.36
C GLY A 41 3.51 5.45 -1.17
N ASP A 42 2.41 5.14 -1.81
CA ASP A 42 1.14 5.86 -1.67
C ASP A 42 0.54 5.73 -0.27
N PHE A 43 0.54 4.53 0.29
CA PHE A 43 0.07 4.30 1.66
C PHE A 43 0.94 5.03 2.69
N ASP A 44 2.26 4.98 2.54
CA ASP A 44 3.20 5.69 3.42
C ASP A 44 3.03 7.20 3.32
N TYR A 45 2.80 7.72 2.13
CA TYR A 45 2.55 9.13 1.89
C TYR A 45 1.25 9.60 2.57
N GLY A 46 0.18 8.79 2.49
CA GLY A 46 -1.06 9.04 3.21
C GLY A 46 -0.86 9.08 4.72
N PHE A 47 -0.18 8.10 5.31
CA PHE A 47 0.15 8.13 6.74
C PHE A 47 1.01 9.34 7.12
N SER A 48 1.91 9.77 6.23
CA SER A 48 2.72 10.96 6.46
C SER A 48 1.89 12.24 6.49
N ALA A 49 0.86 12.32 5.62
CA ALA A 49 -0.09 13.42 5.63
C ALA A 49 -0.87 13.49 6.96
N VAL A 50 -1.42 12.35 7.39
CA VAL A 50 -2.17 12.28 8.66
C VAL A 50 -1.28 12.63 9.86
N ARG A 51 -0.04 12.15 9.91
CA ARG A 51 0.92 12.52 10.98
C ARG A 51 1.26 14.01 11.03
N LYS A 52 1.18 14.71 9.89
CA LYS A 52 1.34 16.17 9.81
C LYS A 52 0.04 16.94 10.08
N GLY A 53 -1.04 16.24 10.45
CA GLY A 53 -2.33 16.84 10.81
C GLY A 53 -3.28 17.12 9.63
N TYR A 54 -2.97 16.60 8.44
CA TYR A 54 -3.87 16.72 7.29
C TYR A 54 -4.95 15.64 7.31
N GLU A 55 -6.15 15.99 6.85
CA GLU A 55 -7.26 15.06 6.70
C GLU A 55 -7.28 14.46 5.29
N ILE A 56 -7.50 13.15 5.22
CA ILE A 56 -7.73 12.44 3.97
C ILE A 56 -9.20 12.08 3.91
N ARG A 57 -9.88 12.49 2.83
CA ARG A 57 -11.31 12.24 2.64
C ARG A 57 -11.56 11.48 1.36
N VAL A 58 -12.48 10.52 1.40
CA VAL A 58 -12.99 9.85 0.19
C VAL A 58 -13.93 10.81 -0.52
N SER A 59 -13.83 10.91 -1.84
CA SER A 59 -14.77 11.67 -2.67
C SER A 59 -16.21 11.20 -2.44
N GLU A 60 -17.15 12.14 -2.34
CA GLU A 60 -18.59 11.85 -2.20
C GLU A 60 -19.16 11.12 -3.42
N LYS A 61 -18.54 11.31 -4.58
CA LYS A 61 -18.99 10.72 -5.86
C LYS A 61 -17.88 9.84 -6.45
N TYR A 62 -18.30 8.83 -7.19
CA TYR A 62 -17.36 8.09 -8.03
C TYR A 62 -16.75 9.01 -9.08
N VAL A 63 -15.41 9.05 -9.14
CA VAL A 63 -14.66 9.87 -10.10
C VAL A 63 -14.15 9.05 -11.28
N GLY A 64 -14.23 7.73 -11.21
CA GLY A 64 -13.81 6.82 -12.28
C GLY A 64 -13.94 5.36 -11.90
N VAL A 65 -13.64 4.50 -12.86
CA VAL A 65 -13.62 3.05 -12.70
C VAL A 65 -12.17 2.58 -12.85
N CYS A 66 -11.70 1.79 -11.89
CA CYS A 66 -10.39 1.14 -11.96
C CYS A 66 -10.60 -0.37 -12.09
N VAL A 67 -9.92 -0.99 -13.04
CA VAL A 67 -9.96 -2.45 -13.20
C VAL A 67 -9.08 -3.08 -12.13
N ASP A 68 -9.63 -4.05 -11.40
CA ASP A 68 -8.88 -4.80 -10.39
C ASP A 68 -7.72 -5.60 -10.99
N ASN A 69 -6.63 -5.65 -10.24
CA ASN A 69 -5.51 -6.52 -10.57
C ASN A 69 -5.85 -7.96 -10.16
N PRO A 70 -6.00 -8.89 -11.12
CA PRO A 70 -6.43 -10.25 -10.79
C PRO A 70 -5.36 -10.98 -9.97
N VAL A 71 -5.80 -11.73 -8.95
CA VAL A 71 -4.93 -12.55 -8.09
C VAL A 71 -4.14 -13.58 -8.90
N GLN A 72 -4.69 -14.04 -10.01
CA GLN A 72 -4.06 -14.99 -10.94
C GLN A 72 -2.67 -14.54 -11.42
N ASN A 73 -2.45 -13.23 -11.54
CA ASN A 73 -1.18 -12.65 -11.97
C ASN A 73 -0.28 -12.20 -10.80
N SER A 74 -0.53 -12.69 -9.59
CA SER A 74 0.21 -12.29 -8.41
C SER A 74 0.91 -13.47 -7.72
N TRP A 75 1.83 -13.18 -6.81
CA TRP A 75 2.49 -14.17 -5.96
C TRP A 75 1.52 -14.96 -5.07
N ARG A 76 0.26 -14.53 -4.96
CA ARG A 76 -0.79 -15.20 -4.19
C ARG A 76 -1.43 -16.37 -4.94
N ASN A 77 -1.22 -16.46 -6.26
CA ASN A 77 -1.73 -17.57 -7.06
C ASN A 77 -1.03 -18.88 -6.66
N THR A 78 -1.80 -19.84 -6.16
CA THR A 78 -1.30 -21.15 -5.69
C THR A 78 -0.99 -22.13 -6.83
N GLU A 79 -1.43 -21.86 -8.07
CA GLU A 79 -1.08 -22.65 -9.25
C GLU A 79 0.40 -22.50 -9.64
N PHE A 80 1.04 -21.39 -9.23
CA PHE A 80 2.45 -21.19 -9.48
C PHE A 80 3.32 -21.95 -8.47
N SER A 81 4.47 -22.43 -8.96
CA SER A 81 5.47 -23.03 -8.08
C SER A 81 5.91 -22.04 -6.99
N ARG A 82 6.32 -22.56 -5.83
CA ARG A 82 6.83 -21.74 -4.71
C ARG A 82 7.97 -20.82 -5.15
N LYS A 83 8.89 -21.31 -6.01
CA LYS A 83 10.00 -20.52 -6.55
C LYS A 83 9.50 -19.33 -7.37
N LYS A 84 8.52 -19.55 -8.26
CA LYS A 84 7.89 -18.48 -9.05
C LYS A 84 7.17 -17.46 -8.16
N ARG A 85 6.39 -17.95 -7.20
CA ARG A 85 5.68 -17.08 -6.24
C ARG A 85 6.65 -16.22 -5.43
N LEU A 86 7.77 -16.80 -4.97
CA LEU A 86 8.80 -16.06 -4.24
C LEU A 86 9.45 -14.98 -5.10
N SER A 87 9.81 -15.30 -6.35
CA SER A 87 10.36 -14.34 -7.30
C SER A 87 9.38 -13.19 -7.57
N MET A 88 8.10 -13.49 -7.79
CA MET A 88 7.07 -12.48 -7.99
C MET A 88 6.83 -11.62 -6.74
N LYS A 89 6.90 -12.22 -5.55
CA LYS A 89 6.76 -11.51 -4.26
C LYS A 89 7.89 -10.50 -4.09
N GLU A 90 9.13 -10.84 -4.47
CA GLU A 90 10.29 -9.96 -4.38
C GLU A 90 10.42 -8.96 -5.54
N SER A 91 9.56 -9.04 -6.55
CA SER A 91 9.55 -8.07 -7.65
C SER A 91 8.99 -6.70 -7.21
N PRO A 92 9.30 -5.59 -7.90
CA PRO A 92 8.77 -4.26 -7.58
C PRO A 92 7.24 -4.20 -7.49
N LYS A 93 6.53 -4.94 -8.36
CA LYS A 93 5.06 -5.04 -8.34
C LYS A 93 4.52 -6.02 -7.29
N GLY A 94 5.40 -6.72 -6.60
CA GLY A 94 5.04 -7.66 -5.54
C GLY A 94 5.02 -7.00 -4.17
N LEU A 95 5.76 -7.60 -3.24
CA LEU A 95 5.95 -7.09 -1.89
C LEU A 95 7.42 -7.30 -1.48
N PRO A 96 8.38 -6.52 -2.06
CA PRO A 96 9.80 -6.69 -1.80
C PRO A 96 10.11 -6.58 -0.31
N ARG A 97 10.95 -7.48 0.21
CA ARG A 97 11.21 -7.58 1.65
C ARG A 97 11.69 -6.26 2.27
N LYS A 98 12.62 -5.58 1.58
CA LYS A 98 13.21 -4.34 2.11
C LYS A 98 12.16 -3.23 2.21
N GLU A 99 11.37 -3.02 1.17
CA GLU A 99 10.33 -1.99 1.13
C GLU A 99 9.21 -2.29 2.11
N TRP A 100 8.77 -3.56 2.17
CA TRP A 100 7.74 -3.99 3.11
C TRP A 100 8.16 -3.85 4.57
N PHE A 101 9.40 -4.24 4.91
CA PHE A 101 9.95 -4.03 6.24
C PHE A 101 10.07 -2.55 6.58
N HIS A 102 10.58 -1.73 5.65
CA HIS A 102 10.70 -0.28 5.82
C HIS A 102 9.34 0.36 6.11
N TYR A 103 8.33 0.02 5.29
CA TYR A 103 6.96 0.50 5.48
C TYR A 103 6.39 0.14 6.87
N LEU A 104 6.54 -1.10 7.27
CA LEU A 104 6.04 -1.56 8.57
C LEU A 104 6.78 -0.90 9.75
N ASN A 105 8.09 -0.77 9.65
CA ASN A 105 8.90 -0.16 10.71
C ASN A 105 8.64 1.35 10.84
N LYS A 106 8.41 2.04 9.73
CA LYS A 106 8.15 3.48 9.69
C LYS A 106 6.75 3.83 10.21
N ASN A 107 5.75 3.02 9.89
CA ASN A 107 4.34 3.34 10.17
C ASN A 107 3.76 2.59 11.37
N TYR A 108 4.46 1.57 11.87
CA TYR A 108 4.07 0.77 13.03
C TYR A 108 5.26 0.60 13.98
N HIS A 109 5.34 -0.49 14.72
CA HIS A 109 6.44 -0.78 15.65
C HIS A 109 7.39 -1.82 15.07
N LEU A 110 8.65 -1.79 15.50
CA LEU A 110 9.68 -2.75 15.06
C LEU A 110 9.23 -4.22 15.23
N PHE A 111 8.58 -4.55 16.33
CA PHE A 111 8.04 -5.90 16.54
C PHE A 111 7.04 -6.30 15.45
N THR A 112 6.12 -5.39 15.11
CA THR A 112 5.17 -5.57 14.01
C THR A 112 5.90 -5.76 12.68
N ALA A 113 6.92 -4.95 12.41
CA ALA A 113 7.71 -5.04 11.19
C ALA A 113 8.38 -6.41 11.05
N VAL A 114 9.00 -6.92 12.10
CA VAL A 114 9.63 -8.25 12.09
C VAL A 114 8.59 -9.35 11.83
N VAL A 115 7.51 -9.39 12.60
CA VAL A 115 6.50 -10.46 12.49
C VAL A 115 5.80 -10.42 11.13
N TYR A 116 5.29 -9.27 10.72
CA TYR A 116 4.50 -9.14 9.49
C TYR A 116 5.34 -9.25 8.22
N SER A 117 6.64 -8.94 8.26
CA SER A 117 7.53 -9.17 7.12
C SER A 117 7.73 -10.65 6.79
N LEU A 118 7.54 -11.55 7.75
CA LEU A 118 7.66 -12.99 7.56
C LEU A 118 6.38 -13.65 7.05
N ILE A 119 5.20 -13.07 7.32
CA ILE A 119 3.90 -13.66 6.95
C ILE A 119 3.79 -14.03 5.46
N PRO A 120 4.21 -13.19 4.49
CA PRO A 120 4.14 -13.55 3.07
C PRO A 120 4.94 -14.81 2.72
N TYR A 121 6.08 -15.03 3.37
CA TYR A 121 6.91 -16.22 3.17
C TYR A 121 6.22 -17.47 3.71
N PHE A 122 5.68 -17.41 4.92
CA PHE A 122 4.89 -18.53 5.47
C PHE A 122 3.70 -18.85 4.58
N ARG A 123 3.00 -17.85 4.04
CA ARG A 123 1.91 -18.09 3.09
C ARG A 123 2.36 -18.80 1.81
N ILE A 124 3.56 -18.51 1.29
CA ILE A 124 4.11 -19.18 0.12
C ILE A 124 4.50 -20.63 0.44
N ILE A 125 5.06 -20.87 1.63
CA ILE A 125 5.52 -22.20 2.04
C ILE A 125 4.34 -23.12 2.39
N LEU A 126 3.36 -22.62 3.13
CA LEU A 126 2.27 -23.43 3.69
C LEU A 126 1.11 -23.66 2.70
N LYS A 127 0.84 -22.69 1.81
CA LYS A 127 -0.23 -22.86 0.82
C LYS A 127 0.31 -23.46 -0.47
N ARG A 128 -0.10 -24.70 -0.75
CA ARG A 128 0.04 -25.36 -2.05
C ARG A 128 -1.10 -24.96 -2.95
#